data_b7e533dc593b132ab62bdfbe2d20255d
#
_entry.id   b7e533dc593b132ab62bdfbe2d20255d
#
_cell.length_a   1.000
_cell.length_b   1.000
_cell.length_c   1.000
_cell.angle_alpha   90.00
_cell.angle_beta   90.00
_cell.angle_gamma   90.00
#
_symmetry.space_group_name_H-M   'P 1'
#
loop_
_entity.id
_entity.type
_entity.pdbx_description
1 polymer ?
#
loop_
_entity_poly.entity_id
_entity_poly.type
_entity_poly.pdbx_seq_one_letter_code
_entity_poly.pdbx_strand_id
1 'polypeptide(L)'
;EVIANQMGREEFIKAMNDKARHLGMMETTFTDPSGLDSTNVSSVGDLYTLVRYIEQNRSFIFEITDTNHVVKDDRGGEFDGLVNFNQIENIDNFIGGKVGETEAAGQTSVSLHEVSIQGEERIVMIVLLGSESRTDDVNTLMNHVMTRFVR
;
A
#
# COMPACT_ATOMS: atom_id res chain seq x y z
N GLU A 1 6.57 -6.69 13.47
CA GLU A 1 7.37 -7.52 14.39
C GLU A 1 6.64 -7.81 15.73
N VAL A 2 6.06 -6.83 16.44
CA VAL A 2 5.42 -7.06 17.74
C VAL A 2 4.32 -8.13 17.68
N ILE A 3 3.40 -8.02 16.72
CA ILE A 3 2.32 -8.99 16.53
C ILE A 3 2.88 -10.36 16.12
N ALA A 4 3.87 -10.38 15.23
CA ALA A 4 4.52 -11.61 14.81
C ALA A 4 5.20 -12.34 15.97
N ASN A 5 5.87 -11.60 16.86
CA ASN A 5 6.49 -12.19 18.03
C ASN A 5 5.48 -12.74 19.05
N GLN A 6 4.29 -12.14 19.16
CA GLN A 6 3.22 -12.66 20.03
C GLN A 6 2.57 -13.93 19.48
N MET A 7 2.48 -14.06 18.16
CA MET A 7 1.91 -15.23 17.50
C MET A 7 2.91 -16.37 17.25
N GLY A 8 4.21 -16.11 17.42
CA GLY A 8 5.30 -16.92 16.91
C GLY A 8 5.69 -16.43 15.51
N ARG A 9 6.94 -15.92 15.39
CA ARG A 9 7.40 -15.26 14.15
C ARG A 9 7.31 -16.18 12.93
N GLU A 10 7.68 -17.44 13.07
CA GLU A 10 7.64 -18.44 11.98
C GLU A 10 6.20 -18.75 11.55
N GLU A 11 5.29 -18.94 12.51
CA GLU A 11 3.87 -19.16 12.25
C GLU A 11 3.25 -17.95 11.56
N PHE A 12 3.66 -16.73 11.96
CA PHE A 12 3.16 -15.51 11.32
C PHE A 12 3.60 -15.41 9.87
N ILE A 13 4.90 -15.62 9.56
CA ILE A 13 5.43 -15.63 8.20
C ILE A 13 4.76 -16.74 7.36
N LYS A 14 4.57 -17.92 7.94
CA LYS A 14 3.84 -18.99 7.28
C LYS A 14 2.41 -18.55 6.94
N ALA A 15 1.71 -17.93 7.87
CA ALA A 15 0.35 -17.43 7.63
C ALA A 15 0.30 -16.35 6.54
N MET A 16 1.31 -15.44 6.46
CA MET A 16 1.43 -14.48 5.38
C MET A 16 1.54 -15.18 4.01
N ASN A 17 2.42 -16.17 3.90
CA ASN A 17 2.60 -16.93 2.66
C ASN A 17 1.40 -17.79 2.31
N ASP A 18 0.75 -18.42 3.29
CA ASP A 18 -0.48 -19.18 3.08
C ASP A 18 -1.60 -18.25 2.57
N LYS A 19 -1.70 -17.03 3.11
CA LYS A 19 -2.66 -16.03 2.65
C LYS A 19 -2.37 -15.59 1.21
N ALA A 20 -1.11 -15.31 0.88
CA ALA A 20 -0.70 -14.95 -0.47
C ALA A 20 -1.11 -16.04 -1.48
N ARG A 21 -0.77 -17.30 -1.21
CA ARG A 21 -1.17 -18.43 -2.07
C ARG A 21 -2.69 -18.57 -2.19
N HIS A 22 -3.41 -18.41 -1.08
CA HIS A 22 -4.89 -18.49 -1.10
C HIS A 22 -5.53 -17.40 -1.96
N LEU A 23 -4.88 -16.24 -2.07
CA LEU A 23 -5.31 -15.15 -2.93
C LEU A 23 -4.86 -15.32 -4.39
N GLY A 24 -4.04 -16.34 -4.70
CA GLY A 24 -3.48 -16.54 -6.03
C GLY A 24 -2.24 -15.70 -6.33
N MET A 25 -1.60 -15.14 -5.30
CA MET A 25 -0.37 -14.35 -5.42
C MET A 25 0.84 -15.28 -5.56
N MET A 26 1.07 -15.78 -6.76
CA MET A 26 2.03 -16.86 -7.02
C MET A 26 3.48 -16.39 -7.16
N GLU A 27 3.69 -15.08 -7.34
CA GLU A 27 5.00 -14.44 -7.44
C GLU A 27 5.40 -13.74 -6.13
N THR A 28 4.63 -13.97 -5.04
CA THR A 28 4.86 -13.36 -3.74
C THR A 28 5.42 -14.34 -2.75
N THR A 29 6.50 -13.94 -2.07
CA THR A 29 7.10 -14.67 -0.96
C THR A 29 7.47 -13.70 0.16
N PHE A 30 7.07 -14.05 1.38
CA PHE A 30 7.43 -13.32 2.59
C PHE A 30 8.40 -14.15 3.42
N THR A 31 9.49 -13.52 3.86
CA THR A 31 10.53 -14.10 4.72
C THR A 31 10.64 -13.35 6.05
N ASP A 32 10.10 -12.15 6.10
CA ASP A 32 9.96 -11.39 7.33
C ASP A 32 8.64 -10.58 7.37
N PRO A 33 8.13 -10.23 8.55
CA PRO A 33 6.87 -9.52 8.69
C PRO A 33 7.01 -7.99 8.58
N SER A 34 8.23 -7.44 8.55
CA SER A 34 8.48 -5.99 8.56
C SER A 34 8.70 -5.40 7.16
N GLY A 35 9.04 -6.22 6.18
CA GLY A 35 9.37 -5.79 4.83
C GLY A 35 10.81 -5.29 4.68
N LEU A 36 11.69 -5.57 5.66
CA LEU A 36 13.09 -5.14 5.63
C LEU A 36 14.02 -6.18 4.97
N ASP A 37 13.63 -7.45 4.98
CA ASP A 37 14.41 -8.51 4.35
C ASP A 37 14.29 -8.43 2.83
N SER A 38 15.42 -8.38 2.13
CA SER A 38 15.50 -8.29 0.66
C SER A 38 14.94 -9.50 -0.08
N THR A 39 14.70 -10.60 0.64
CA THR A 39 14.08 -11.81 0.10
C THR A 39 12.54 -11.79 0.16
N ASN A 40 11.93 -10.76 0.75
CA ASN A 40 10.53 -10.45 0.52
C ASN A 40 10.36 -9.99 -0.93
N VAL A 41 9.61 -10.72 -1.71
CA VAL A 41 9.38 -10.42 -3.13
C VAL A 41 7.90 -10.46 -3.47
N SER A 42 7.52 -9.64 -4.44
CA SER A 42 6.17 -9.64 -5.00
C SER A 42 6.20 -9.11 -6.44
N SER A 43 5.07 -9.16 -7.13
CA SER A 43 4.86 -8.54 -8.42
C SER A 43 3.74 -7.50 -8.38
N VAL A 44 3.70 -6.63 -9.39
CA VAL A 44 2.61 -5.65 -9.54
C VAL A 44 1.24 -6.36 -9.63
N GLY A 45 1.18 -7.50 -10.32
CA GLY A 45 -0.05 -8.29 -10.45
C GLY A 45 -0.54 -8.86 -9.13
N ASP A 46 0.39 -9.38 -8.32
CA ASP A 46 0.07 -9.92 -7.00
C ASP A 46 -0.36 -8.81 -6.02
N LEU A 47 0.33 -7.67 -6.06
CA LEU A 47 -0.06 -6.52 -5.24
C LEU A 47 -1.43 -5.96 -5.64
N TYR A 48 -1.75 -5.94 -6.93
CA TYR A 48 -3.11 -5.62 -7.39
C TYR A 48 -4.15 -6.57 -6.78
N THR A 49 -3.85 -7.87 -6.79
CA THR A 49 -4.74 -8.90 -6.22
C THR A 49 -4.95 -8.69 -4.71
N LEU A 50 -3.87 -8.37 -3.99
CA LEU A 50 -3.94 -8.07 -2.55
C LEU A 50 -4.81 -6.83 -2.26
N VAL A 51 -4.59 -5.75 -3.00
CA VAL A 51 -5.36 -4.51 -2.85
C VAL A 51 -6.84 -4.72 -3.12
N ARG A 52 -7.17 -5.45 -4.19
CA ARG A 52 -8.56 -5.82 -4.49
C ARG A 52 -9.21 -6.63 -3.35
N TYR A 53 -8.46 -7.54 -2.77
CA TYR A 53 -8.93 -8.28 -1.60
C TYR A 53 -9.17 -7.36 -0.40
N ILE A 54 -8.25 -6.42 -0.12
CA ILE A 54 -8.37 -5.46 0.98
C ILE A 54 -9.60 -4.57 0.75
N GLU A 55 -9.76 -4.02 -0.43
CA GLU A 55 -10.92 -3.19 -0.80
C GLU A 55 -12.24 -3.89 -0.49
N GLN A 56 -12.36 -5.15 -0.91
CA GLN A 56 -13.61 -5.91 -0.80
C GLN A 56 -13.88 -6.45 0.61
N ASN A 57 -12.86 -6.67 1.42
CA ASN A 57 -13.00 -7.40 2.68
C ASN A 57 -12.46 -6.68 3.91
N ARG A 58 -11.64 -5.64 3.74
CA ARG A 58 -10.90 -4.96 4.81
C ARG A 58 -10.65 -3.48 4.48
N SER A 59 -11.61 -2.80 3.87
CA SER A 59 -11.50 -1.40 3.39
C SER A 59 -11.01 -0.43 4.46
N PHE A 60 -11.32 -0.69 5.74
CA PHE A 60 -10.83 0.12 6.86
C PHE A 60 -9.29 0.29 6.90
N ILE A 61 -8.53 -0.61 6.24
CA ILE A 61 -7.07 -0.49 6.14
C ILE A 61 -6.69 0.77 5.35
N PHE A 62 -7.47 1.11 4.33
CA PHE A 62 -7.23 2.33 3.55
C PHE A 62 -7.58 3.58 4.36
N GLU A 63 -8.66 3.53 5.16
CA GLU A 63 -9.02 4.61 6.07
C GLU A 63 -7.90 4.91 7.10
N ILE A 64 -7.22 3.85 7.62
CA ILE A 64 -6.08 4.01 8.54
C ILE A 64 -4.86 4.58 7.82
N THR A 65 -4.68 4.28 6.54
CA THR A 65 -3.53 4.72 5.74
C THR A 65 -3.77 6.02 4.97
N ASP A 66 -4.98 6.56 5.02
CA ASP A 66 -5.31 7.90 4.51
C ASP A 66 -4.62 8.98 5.35
N THR A 67 -4.27 10.09 4.71
CA THR A 67 -3.60 11.23 5.34
C THR A 67 -4.47 11.99 6.33
N ASN A 68 -5.79 11.85 6.21
CA ASN A 68 -6.77 12.56 7.04
C ASN A 68 -7.15 11.77 8.30
N HIS A 69 -6.69 10.54 8.45
CA HIS A 69 -7.05 9.72 9.60
C HIS A 69 -6.19 10.07 10.81
N VAL A 70 -6.84 10.60 11.85
CA VAL A 70 -6.21 10.83 13.15
C VAL A 70 -6.31 9.55 13.96
N VAL A 71 -5.18 8.91 14.24
CA VAL A 71 -5.12 7.74 15.11
C VAL A 71 -5.40 8.17 16.55
N LYS A 72 -6.40 7.56 17.18
CA LYS A 72 -6.76 7.81 18.58
C LYS A 72 -6.41 6.60 19.45
N ASP A 73 -5.98 6.88 20.68
CA ASP A 73 -5.81 5.83 21.69
C ASP A 73 -7.18 5.33 22.20
N ASP A 74 -7.17 4.26 23.00
CA ASP A 74 -8.37 3.66 23.60
C ASP A 74 -9.16 4.63 24.51
N ARG A 75 -8.58 5.77 24.86
CA ARG A 75 -9.15 6.81 25.71
C ARG A 75 -9.62 8.03 24.91
N GLY A 76 -9.49 7.96 23.56
CA GLY A 76 -9.85 9.04 22.66
C GLY A 76 -8.79 10.16 22.58
N GLY A 77 -7.60 9.94 23.16
CA GLY A 77 -6.44 10.82 22.99
C GLY A 77 -5.82 10.66 21.62
N GLU A 78 -5.39 11.75 21.02
CA GLU A 78 -4.65 11.73 19.75
C GLU A 78 -3.20 11.34 20.04
N PHE A 79 -2.60 10.53 19.13
CA PHE A 79 -1.17 10.27 19.18
C PHE A 79 -0.43 11.47 18.60
N ASP A 80 0.02 12.37 19.48
CA ASP A 80 0.80 13.55 19.08
C ASP A 80 2.10 13.14 18.36
N GLY A 81 2.36 13.75 17.23
CA GLY A 81 3.61 13.58 16.49
C GLY A 81 3.69 12.34 15.60
N LEU A 82 2.61 11.57 15.44
CA LEU A 82 2.56 10.55 14.40
C LEU A 82 2.37 11.20 13.04
N VAL A 83 3.30 10.90 12.13
CA VAL A 83 3.25 11.35 10.73
C VAL A 83 2.92 10.15 9.85
N ASN A 84 1.95 10.33 8.95
CA ASN A 84 1.66 9.33 7.94
C ASN A 84 2.68 9.42 6.80
N PHE A 85 3.65 8.51 6.77
CA PHE A 85 4.66 8.43 5.72
C PHE A 85 4.14 7.80 4.41
N ASN A 86 2.89 7.35 4.35
CA ASN A 86 2.33 6.76 3.15
C ASN A 86 1.85 7.82 2.13
N GLN A 87 1.82 9.07 2.53
CA GLN A 87 1.46 10.18 1.65
C GLN A 87 2.46 10.31 0.50
N ILE A 88 1.93 10.58 -0.69
CA ILE A 88 2.71 10.92 -1.88
C ILE A 88 2.51 12.41 -2.14
N GLU A 89 3.60 13.16 -2.13
CA GLU A 89 3.57 14.61 -2.25
C GLU A 89 3.01 15.06 -3.61
N ASN A 90 2.25 16.15 -3.59
CA ASN A 90 1.69 16.83 -4.77
C ASN A 90 0.68 16.00 -5.58
N ILE A 91 0.06 14.99 -4.98
CA ILE A 91 -1.05 14.27 -5.61
C ILE A 91 -2.29 14.45 -4.75
N ASP A 92 -3.26 15.17 -5.32
CA ASP A 92 -4.59 15.29 -4.74
C ASP A 92 -5.34 13.95 -4.82
N ASN A 93 -6.38 13.81 -3.99
CA ASN A 93 -7.28 12.66 -4.01
C ASN A 93 -6.65 11.30 -3.60
N PHE A 94 -5.57 11.32 -2.83
CA PHE A 94 -5.03 10.12 -2.20
C PHE A 94 -6.02 9.62 -1.13
N ILE A 95 -6.42 8.36 -1.22
CA ILE A 95 -7.39 7.73 -0.31
C ILE A 95 -6.81 6.58 0.51
N GLY A 96 -5.54 6.31 0.35
CA GLY A 96 -4.83 5.31 1.15
C GLY A 96 -3.73 4.60 0.37
N GLY A 97 -2.86 3.93 1.09
CA GLY A 97 -1.76 3.19 0.48
C GLY A 97 -0.66 2.78 1.44
N LYS A 98 0.42 2.26 0.88
CA LYS A 98 1.62 1.87 1.62
C LYS A 98 2.86 2.19 0.80
N VAL A 99 3.82 2.84 1.43
CA VAL A 99 5.15 3.08 0.87
C VAL A 99 6.18 2.20 1.56
N GLY A 100 7.27 1.94 0.86
CA GLY A 100 8.45 1.26 1.38
C GLY A 100 9.72 1.78 0.69
N GLU A 101 10.85 1.61 1.37
CA GLU A 101 12.14 1.92 0.82
C GLU A 101 13.21 1.08 1.51
N THR A 102 14.02 0.39 0.74
CA THR A 102 15.24 -0.28 1.19
C THR A 102 16.29 -0.14 0.09
N GLU A 103 17.58 -0.29 0.43
CA GLU A 103 18.64 -0.26 -0.57
C GLU A 103 18.46 -1.30 -1.69
N ALA A 104 17.98 -2.48 -1.34
CA ALA A 104 17.76 -3.58 -2.30
C ALA A 104 16.53 -3.40 -3.18
N ALA A 105 15.45 -2.81 -2.64
CA ALA A 105 14.17 -2.68 -3.34
C ALA A 105 14.01 -1.34 -4.06
N GLY A 106 14.84 -0.34 -3.75
CA GLY A 106 14.57 1.04 -4.13
C GLY A 106 13.28 1.56 -3.44
N GLN A 107 12.69 2.58 -3.99
CA GLN A 107 11.42 3.09 -3.51
C GLN A 107 10.25 2.27 -4.07
N THR A 108 9.33 1.92 -3.21
CA THR A 108 8.13 1.16 -3.57
C THR A 108 6.89 1.88 -3.07
N SER A 109 5.78 1.72 -3.77
CA SER A 109 4.47 2.17 -3.28
C SER A 109 3.32 1.40 -3.89
N VAL A 110 2.27 1.31 -3.10
CA VAL A 110 0.91 1.07 -3.56
C VAL A 110 0.09 2.26 -3.11
N SER A 111 -0.49 3.00 -4.03
CA SER A 111 -1.32 4.17 -3.72
C SER A 111 -2.66 4.12 -4.45
N LEU A 112 -3.71 4.51 -3.75
CA LEU A 112 -5.07 4.60 -4.28
C LEU A 112 -5.49 6.07 -4.33
N HIS A 113 -6.11 6.44 -5.45
CA HIS A 113 -6.54 7.79 -5.73
C HIS A 113 -7.96 7.79 -6.27
N GLU A 114 -8.79 8.69 -5.77
CA GLU A 114 -10.12 8.89 -6.32
C GLU A 114 -10.05 9.91 -7.47
N VAL A 115 -10.51 9.52 -8.65
CA VAL A 115 -10.42 10.32 -9.87
C VAL A 115 -11.75 10.31 -10.59
N SER A 116 -12.25 11.49 -10.96
CA SER A 116 -13.45 11.60 -11.81
C SER A 116 -13.08 11.31 -13.26
N ILE A 117 -13.55 10.18 -13.79
CA ILE A 117 -13.34 9.76 -15.18
C ILE A 117 -14.70 9.75 -15.90
N GLN A 118 -14.85 10.63 -16.87
CA GLN A 118 -16.11 10.76 -17.66
C GLN A 118 -17.35 11.03 -16.78
N GLY A 119 -17.15 11.77 -15.68
CA GLY A 119 -18.22 12.12 -14.73
C GLY A 119 -18.57 11.02 -13.72
N GLU A 120 -17.80 9.94 -13.68
CA GLU A 120 -17.93 8.90 -12.65
C GLU A 120 -16.67 8.85 -11.78
N GLU A 121 -16.85 8.78 -10.47
CA GLU A 121 -15.74 8.60 -9.53
C GLU A 121 -15.18 7.17 -9.66
N ARG A 122 -13.87 7.10 -9.87
CA ARG A 122 -13.14 5.85 -10.07
C ARG A 122 -11.94 5.81 -9.14
N ILE A 123 -11.66 4.64 -8.58
CA ILE A 123 -10.42 4.39 -7.85
C ILE A 123 -9.34 3.99 -8.85
N VAL A 124 -8.30 4.82 -8.91
CA VAL A 124 -7.07 4.52 -9.64
C VAL A 124 -6.04 4.01 -8.66
N MET A 125 -5.52 2.83 -8.92
CA MET A 125 -4.41 2.27 -8.14
C MET A 125 -3.11 2.39 -8.93
N ILE A 126 -2.08 2.90 -8.28
CA ILE A 126 -0.72 2.94 -8.81
C ILE A 126 0.17 2.05 -7.96
N VAL A 127 0.91 1.16 -8.60
CA VAL A 127 1.89 0.27 -7.95
C VAL A 127 3.26 0.54 -8.56
N LEU A 128 4.22 0.85 -7.69
CA LEU A 128 5.62 1.05 -8.07
C LEU A 128 6.51 0.07 -7.31
N LEU A 129 7.41 -0.56 -8.03
CA LEU A 129 8.47 -1.41 -7.48
C LEU A 129 9.80 -0.99 -8.11
N GLY A 130 10.82 -0.74 -7.28
CA GLY A 130 12.16 -0.37 -7.75
C GLY A 130 12.28 1.05 -8.33
N SER A 131 11.49 1.99 -7.85
CA SER A 131 11.54 3.38 -8.31
C SER A 131 12.75 4.12 -7.72
N GLU A 132 13.35 5.02 -8.50
CA GLU A 132 14.37 5.97 -8.01
C GLU A 132 13.73 7.23 -7.40
N SER A 133 12.52 7.61 -7.87
CA SER A 133 11.73 8.73 -7.37
C SER A 133 10.25 8.37 -7.40
N ARG A 134 9.76 7.83 -6.30
CA ARG A 134 8.34 7.44 -6.13
C ARG A 134 7.39 8.58 -6.48
N THR A 135 7.70 9.79 -6.01
CA THR A 135 6.84 10.96 -6.24
C THR A 135 6.76 11.30 -7.73
N ASP A 136 7.89 11.33 -8.44
CA ASP A 136 7.92 11.65 -9.86
C ASP A 136 7.23 10.58 -10.71
N ASP A 137 7.45 9.32 -10.37
CA ASP A 137 6.85 8.20 -11.10
C ASP A 137 5.33 8.14 -10.90
N VAL A 138 4.84 8.32 -9.66
CA VAL A 138 3.39 8.39 -9.40
C VAL A 138 2.77 9.59 -10.11
N ASN A 139 3.39 10.77 -10.06
CA ASN A 139 2.94 11.96 -10.79
C ASN A 139 2.87 11.71 -12.29
N THR A 140 3.88 11.05 -12.86
CA THR A 140 3.93 10.72 -14.30
C THR A 140 2.79 9.79 -14.68
N LEU A 141 2.56 8.73 -13.91
CA LEU A 141 1.46 7.79 -14.15
C LEU A 141 0.10 8.43 -13.96
N MET A 142 -0.09 9.28 -12.93
CA MET A 142 -1.32 10.01 -12.72
C MET A 142 -1.60 10.97 -13.86
N ASN A 143 -0.60 11.73 -14.31
CA ASN A 143 -0.73 12.61 -15.48
C ASN A 143 -1.13 11.83 -16.74
N HIS A 144 -0.62 10.61 -16.91
CA HIS A 144 -1.03 9.74 -18.01
C HIS A 144 -2.53 9.38 -17.90
N VAL A 145 -3.00 9.00 -16.72
CA VAL A 145 -4.42 8.71 -16.46
C VAL A 145 -5.28 9.94 -16.77
N MET A 146 -4.92 11.09 -16.22
CA MET A 146 -5.66 12.35 -16.41
C MET A 146 -5.73 12.74 -17.88
N THR A 147 -4.63 12.62 -18.62
CA THR A 147 -4.58 12.99 -20.04
C THR A 147 -5.35 12.01 -20.93
N ARG A 148 -5.35 10.74 -20.61
CA ARG A 148 -5.88 9.69 -21.48
C ARG A 148 -7.34 9.36 -21.22
N PHE A 149 -7.78 9.42 -19.98
CA PHE A 149 -9.09 8.92 -19.56
C PHE A 149 -10.03 9.99 -19.01
N VAL A 150 -9.49 11.10 -18.51
CA VAL A 150 -10.28 12.25 -18.04
C VAL A 150 -10.45 13.23 -19.20
N ARG A 151 -11.54 13.09 -19.95
CA ARG A 151 -11.95 14.00 -21.03
C ARG A 151 -13.39 14.39 -20.86
#